data_8c50160699c1065c5661e08009c08bcd
#
_entry.id   8c50160699c1065c5661e08009c08bcd
#
_cell.length_a   1.000
_cell.length_b   1.000
_cell.length_c   1.000
_cell.angle_alpha   90.00
_cell.angle_beta   90.00
_cell.angle_gamma   90.00
#
_symmetry.space_group_name_H-M   'P 1'
#
loop_
_entity.id
_entity.type
_entity.pdbx_description
1 polymer ?
#
loop_
_entity_poly.entity_id
_entity_poly.type
_entity_poly.pdbx_seq_one_letter_code
_entity_poly.pdbx_strand_id
1 'polypeptide(L)'
;MQKLSFAKLRVLVCDPNPHMGTLIGQMLRHLKVHAVEEVQTAGAALQALSSRRFGLILIDDKLDATDAVELVRMLRADGNGINRATPVIMMASAPDAARIMAAREAGVTEFLRKPFAAVHVQSRLNAIFGAPRDFVDAEEYHGPDRRRRKAEFKGGERRGAAAVAPKDEES
;
A
#
# COMPACT_ATOMS: atom_id res chain seq x y z
N MET A 1 4.55 1.76 25.23
CA MET A 1 4.45 1.82 23.76
C MET A 1 5.51 2.79 23.24
N GLN A 2 6.45 2.29 22.46
CA GLN A 2 7.48 3.14 21.86
C GLN A 2 6.82 4.03 20.79
N LYS A 3 6.91 5.34 20.95
CA LYS A 3 6.34 6.31 20.00
C LYS A 3 7.16 6.22 18.71
N LEU A 4 6.53 5.84 17.60
CA LEU A 4 7.18 5.80 16.30
C LEU A 4 7.71 7.19 15.94
N SER A 5 8.96 7.29 15.49
CA SER A 5 9.57 8.52 15.03
C SER A 5 9.66 8.52 13.50
N PHE A 6 9.10 9.54 12.88
CA PHE A 6 9.10 9.71 11.42
C PHE A 6 10.13 10.74 10.94
N ALA A 7 11.01 11.23 11.82
CA ALA A 7 11.95 12.32 11.51
C ALA A 7 12.93 12.02 10.36
N LYS A 8 13.27 10.75 10.14
CA LYS A 8 14.14 10.30 9.04
C LYS A 8 13.38 9.84 7.79
N LEU A 9 12.04 9.88 7.84
CA LEU A 9 11.21 9.45 6.73
C LEU A 9 11.26 10.49 5.60
N ARG A 10 11.56 10.05 4.38
CA ARG A 10 11.41 10.85 3.16
C ARG A 10 10.12 10.47 2.48
N VAL A 11 9.27 11.42 2.19
CA VAL A 11 7.93 11.21 1.63
C VAL A 11 7.81 11.91 0.29
N LEU A 12 7.28 11.19 -0.70
CA LEU A 12 6.80 11.77 -1.95
C LEU A 12 5.29 11.97 -1.85
N VAL A 13 4.82 13.17 -2.16
CA VAL A 13 3.40 13.52 -2.27
C VAL A 13 3.13 13.84 -3.74
N CYS A 14 2.25 13.09 -4.36
CA CYS A 14 1.82 13.29 -5.74
C CYS A 14 0.32 13.61 -5.75
N ASP A 15 -0.02 14.88 -5.97
CA ASP A 15 -1.40 15.37 -6.06
C ASP A 15 -1.47 16.45 -7.16
N PRO A 16 -2.39 16.33 -8.15
CA PRO A 16 -2.49 17.31 -9.23
C PRO A 16 -2.91 18.70 -8.72
N ASN A 17 -3.49 18.79 -7.54
CA ASN A 17 -3.81 20.05 -6.89
C ASN A 17 -2.64 20.48 -5.99
N PRO A 18 -1.89 21.55 -6.35
CA PRO A 18 -0.74 22.02 -5.57
C PRO A 18 -1.11 22.48 -4.16
N HIS A 19 -2.32 23.02 -3.95
CA HIS A 19 -2.78 23.41 -2.61
C HIS A 19 -2.98 22.18 -1.72
N MET A 20 -3.49 21.07 -2.28
CA MET A 20 -3.63 19.83 -1.54
C MET A 20 -2.25 19.23 -1.22
N GLY A 21 -1.32 19.22 -2.17
CA GLY A 21 0.06 18.79 -1.93
C GLY A 21 0.69 19.55 -0.77
N THR A 22 0.61 20.88 -0.78
CA THR A 22 1.14 21.74 0.30
C THR A 22 0.45 21.48 1.65
N LEU A 23 -0.87 21.29 1.67
CA LEU A 23 -1.61 20.96 2.89
C LEU A 23 -1.16 19.63 3.48
N ILE A 24 -1.00 18.60 2.64
CA ILE A 24 -0.49 17.30 3.06
C ILE A 24 0.94 17.44 3.58
N GLY A 25 1.79 18.21 2.92
CA GLY A 25 3.14 18.51 3.37
C GLY A 25 3.17 19.18 4.76
N GLN A 26 2.23 20.10 5.04
CA GLN A 26 2.09 20.71 6.38
C GLN A 26 1.65 19.67 7.42
N MET A 27 0.69 18.80 7.11
CA MET A 27 0.27 17.71 8.00
C MET A 27 1.45 16.77 8.33
N LEU A 28 2.24 16.39 7.34
CA LEU A 28 3.42 15.56 7.50
C LEU A 28 4.48 16.23 8.39
N ARG A 29 4.76 17.53 8.17
CA ARG A 29 5.68 18.30 9.01
C ARG A 29 5.21 18.40 10.46
N HIS A 30 3.91 18.56 10.68
CA HIS A 30 3.32 18.47 12.03
C HIS A 30 3.57 17.13 12.70
N LEU A 31 3.58 16.05 11.94
CA LEU A 31 3.93 14.69 12.39
C LEU A 31 5.44 14.43 12.46
N LYS A 32 6.27 15.49 12.34
CA LYS A 32 7.74 15.45 12.39
C LYS A 32 8.39 14.73 11.20
N VAL A 33 7.70 14.67 10.06
CA VAL A 33 8.30 14.31 8.77
C VAL A 33 8.84 15.59 8.13
N HIS A 34 10.14 15.69 7.96
CA HIS A 34 10.77 16.93 7.47
C HIS A 34 11.17 16.85 5.99
N ALA A 35 11.43 15.65 5.47
CA ALA A 35 11.81 15.45 4.08
C ALA A 35 10.58 15.11 3.24
N VAL A 36 9.87 16.12 2.74
CA VAL A 36 8.68 15.99 1.89
C VAL A 36 9.00 16.60 0.53
N GLU A 37 8.76 15.83 -0.53
CA GLU A 37 8.83 16.27 -1.93
C GLU A 37 7.42 16.25 -2.51
N GLU A 38 7.00 17.35 -3.12
CA GLU A 38 5.65 17.54 -3.66
C GLU A 38 5.74 17.62 -5.18
N VAL A 39 4.96 16.79 -5.88
CA VAL A 39 4.87 16.75 -7.35
C VAL A 39 3.40 16.72 -7.77
N GLN A 40 3.08 17.23 -8.97
CA GLN A 40 1.71 17.34 -9.45
C GLN A 40 1.35 16.37 -10.57
N THR A 41 2.36 15.73 -11.20
CA THR A 41 2.14 14.87 -12.36
C THR A 41 2.72 13.48 -12.17
N ALA A 42 2.16 12.49 -12.85
CA ALA A 42 2.70 11.14 -12.87
C ALA A 42 4.15 11.09 -13.41
N GLY A 43 4.46 11.89 -14.44
CA GLY A 43 5.81 11.97 -14.99
C GLY A 43 6.83 12.49 -13.97
N ALA A 44 6.49 13.56 -13.23
CA ALA A 44 7.36 14.08 -12.17
C ALA A 44 7.53 13.06 -11.02
N ALA A 45 6.47 12.33 -10.67
CA ALA A 45 6.54 11.27 -9.68
C ALA A 45 7.49 10.14 -10.11
N LEU A 46 7.37 9.66 -11.36
CA LEU A 46 8.26 8.62 -11.90
C LEU A 46 9.72 9.09 -11.93
N GLN A 47 9.98 10.34 -12.32
CA GLN A 47 11.32 10.92 -12.31
C GLN A 47 11.91 10.98 -10.89
N ALA A 48 11.13 11.41 -9.90
CA ALA A 48 11.56 11.41 -8.50
C ALA A 48 11.84 10.00 -7.99
N LEU A 49 10.95 9.04 -8.28
CA LEU A 49 11.05 7.65 -7.85
C LEU A 49 12.24 6.90 -8.49
N SER A 50 12.64 7.26 -9.71
CA SER A 50 13.83 6.67 -10.36
C SER A 50 15.14 7.20 -9.80
N SER A 51 15.16 8.44 -9.31
CA SER A 51 16.37 9.14 -8.89
C SER A 51 16.66 9.08 -7.39
N ARG A 52 15.64 8.87 -6.55
CA ARG A 52 15.75 8.94 -5.08
C ARG A 52 14.96 7.85 -4.39
N ARG A 53 15.47 7.43 -3.22
CA ARG A 53 14.74 6.51 -2.35
C ARG A 53 13.78 7.29 -1.45
N PHE A 54 12.54 6.83 -1.41
CA PHE A 54 11.51 7.29 -0.49
C PHE A 54 11.15 6.19 0.51
N GLY A 55 10.71 6.60 1.70
CA GLY A 55 10.19 5.69 2.71
C GLY A 55 8.66 5.58 2.68
N LEU A 56 7.99 6.52 1.97
CA LEU A 56 6.55 6.54 1.81
C LEU A 56 6.18 7.35 0.56
N ILE A 57 5.11 6.92 -0.12
CA ILE A 57 4.50 7.63 -1.23
C ILE A 57 3.02 7.88 -0.88
N LEU A 58 2.58 9.14 -0.94
CA LEU A 58 1.16 9.50 -0.98
C LEU A 58 0.80 9.90 -2.40
N ILE A 59 -0.22 9.27 -2.95
CA ILE A 59 -0.63 9.49 -4.35
C ILE A 59 -2.14 9.70 -4.45
N ASP A 60 -2.56 10.76 -5.14
CA ASP A 60 -3.96 10.97 -5.48
C ASP A 60 -4.43 9.93 -6.50
N ASP A 61 -5.65 9.42 -6.36
CA ASP A 61 -6.21 8.42 -7.28
C ASP A 61 -6.53 8.98 -8.67
N LYS A 62 -6.61 10.31 -8.80
CA LYS A 62 -6.87 11.04 -10.03
C LYS A 62 -5.65 11.86 -10.43
N LEU A 63 -4.71 11.21 -11.07
CA LEU A 63 -3.62 11.90 -11.74
C LEU A 63 -4.04 12.34 -13.14
N ASP A 64 -3.17 13.08 -13.81
CA ASP A 64 -3.35 13.59 -15.16
C ASP A 64 -3.39 12.48 -16.23
N ALA A 65 -2.35 12.34 -17.02
CA ALA A 65 -2.29 11.42 -18.17
C ALA A 65 -2.17 9.93 -17.80
N THR A 66 -1.76 9.62 -16.57
CA THR A 66 -1.53 8.24 -16.12
C THR A 66 -2.42 7.91 -14.93
N ASP A 67 -3.15 6.80 -15.01
CA ASP A 67 -3.93 6.29 -13.89
C ASP A 67 -3.02 5.96 -12.70
N ALA A 68 -3.40 6.41 -11.50
CA ALA A 68 -2.58 6.20 -10.30
C ALA A 68 -2.41 4.71 -9.94
N VAL A 69 -3.41 3.87 -10.22
CA VAL A 69 -3.33 2.42 -10.04
C VAL A 69 -2.29 1.82 -10.97
N GLU A 70 -2.26 2.29 -12.22
CA GLU A 70 -1.29 1.84 -13.21
C GLU A 70 0.14 2.29 -12.84
N LEU A 71 0.31 3.52 -12.36
CA LEU A 71 1.60 3.99 -11.85
C LEU A 71 2.13 3.09 -10.72
N VAL A 72 1.25 2.68 -9.79
CA VAL A 72 1.64 1.76 -8.71
C VAL A 72 2.01 0.38 -9.27
N ARG A 73 1.27 -0.15 -10.27
CA ARG A 73 1.65 -1.40 -10.94
C ARG A 73 3.04 -1.33 -11.57
N MET A 74 3.32 -0.25 -12.31
CA MET A 74 4.64 -0.01 -12.91
C MET A 74 5.73 0.03 -11.83
N LEU A 75 5.50 0.74 -10.73
CA LEU A 75 6.42 0.82 -9.61
C LEU A 75 6.72 -0.57 -9.01
N ARG A 76 5.71 -1.42 -8.87
CA ARG A 76 5.84 -2.78 -8.31
C ARG A 76 6.48 -3.77 -9.28
N ALA A 77 6.25 -3.60 -10.58
CA ALA A 77 6.80 -4.45 -11.64
C ALA A 77 8.28 -4.19 -11.91
N ASP A 78 8.79 -3.00 -11.59
CA ASP A 78 10.20 -2.67 -11.78
C ASP A 78 11.10 -3.47 -10.81
N GLY A 79 11.60 -4.60 -11.27
CA GLY A 79 12.40 -5.52 -10.45
C GLY A 79 13.67 -4.91 -9.86
N ASN A 80 14.22 -3.88 -10.51
CA ASN A 80 15.42 -3.15 -10.09
C ASN A 80 15.10 -1.80 -9.44
N GLY A 81 13.84 -1.42 -9.36
CA GLY A 81 13.40 -0.13 -8.85
C GLY A 81 13.71 0.04 -7.37
N ILE A 82 14.44 1.10 -7.05
CA ILE A 82 14.85 1.42 -5.67
C ILE A 82 13.67 1.70 -4.73
N ASN A 83 12.48 1.98 -5.29
CA ASN A 83 11.25 2.25 -4.56
C ASN A 83 10.19 1.14 -4.73
N ARG A 84 10.54 0.01 -5.33
CA ARG A 84 9.63 -1.10 -5.61
C ARG A 84 8.80 -1.53 -4.39
N ALA A 85 9.41 -1.63 -3.23
CA ALA A 85 8.77 -2.06 -1.99
C ALA A 85 8.30 -0.89 -1.10
N THR A 86 8.50 0.37 -1.52
CA THR A 86 8.10 1.54 -0.73
C THR A 86 6.58 1.52 -0.48
N PRO A 87 6.11 1.70 0.76
CA PRO A 87 4.69 1.79 1.06
C PRO A 87 4.00 2.92 0.28
N VAL A 88 2.81 2.65 -0.22
CA VAL A 88 1.98 3.61 -0.95
C VAL A 88 0.66 3.80 -0.23
N ILE A 89 0.31 5.05 0.07
CA ILE A 89 -1.02 5.47 0.50
C ILE A 89 -1.71 6.11 -0.70
N MET A 90 -2.82 5.55 -1.16
CA MET A 90 -3.64 6.16 -2.19
C MET A 90 -4.72 7.02 -1.56
N MET A 91 -4.84 8.27 -2.03
CA MET A 91 -5.82 9.24 -1.55
C MET A 91 -6.94 9.36 -2.57
N ALA A 92 -8.21 9.29 -2.14
CA ALA A 92 -9.35 9.34 -3.03
C ALA A 92 -10.55 10.03 -2.38
N SER A 93 -11.35 10.79 -3.16
CA SER A 93 -12.53 11.49 -2.66
C SER A 93 -13.74 10.57 -2.51
N ALA A 94 -13.99 9.73 -3.50
CA ALA A 94 -15.15 8.82 -3.53
C ALA A 94 -14.79 7.52 -4.27
N PRO A 95 -13.88 6.70 -3.71
CA PRO A 95 -13.52 5.44 -4.36
C PRO A 95 -14.68 4.46 -4.22
N ASP A 96 -15.06 3.82 -5.32
CA ASP A 96 -15.96 2.67 -5.28
C ASP A 96 -15.20 1.38 -4.91
N ALA A 97 -15.95 0.29 -4.71
CA ALA A 97 -15.37 -1.00 -4.34
C ALA A 97 -14.40 -1.54 -5.40
N ALA A 98 -14.72 -1.34 -6.69
CA ALA A 98 -13.88 -1.80 -7.80
C ALA A 98 -12.54 -1.04 -7.82
N ARG A 99 -12.56 0.27 -7.59
CA ARG A 99 -11.35 1.10 -7.49
C ARG A 99 -10.46 0.69 -6.32
N ILE A 100 -11.06 0.43 -5.17
CA ILE A 100 -10.34 -0.04 -3.98
C ILE A 100 -9.69 -1.41 -4.25
N MET A 101 -10.41 -2.33 -4.89
CA MET A 101 -9.88 -3.65 -5.26
C MET A 101 -8.71 -3.52 -6.25
N ALA A 102 -8.89 -2.76 -7.33
CA ALA A 102 -7.85 -2.54 -8.33
C ALA A 102 -6.58 -1.96 -7.72
N ALA A 103 -6.72 -0.99 -6.81
CA ALA A 103 -5.59 -0.40 -6.10
C ALA A 103 -4.87 -1.41 -5.19
N ARG A 104 -5.61 -2.27 -4.49
CA ARG A 104 -5.02 -3.35 -3.66
C ARG A 104 -4.27 -4.37 -4.51
N GLU A 105 -4.83 -4.76 -5.64
CA GLU A 105 -4.20 -5.67 -6.61
C GLU A 105 -2.95 -5.05 -7.25
N ALA A 106 -2.94 -3.73 -7.43
CA ALA A 106 -1.76 -3.01 -7.90
C ALA A 106 -0.64 -2.91 -6.84
N GLY A 107 -0.91 -3.22 -5.57
CA GLY A 107 0.08 -3.16 -4.50
C GLY A 107 0.06 -1.88 -3.68
N VAL A 108 -1.08 -1.17 -3.63
CA VAL A 108 -1.31 -0.07 -2.68
C VAL A 108 -1.31 -0.61 -1.26
N THR A 109 -0.63 0.07 -0.36
CA THR A 109 -0.49 -0.37 1.03
C THR A 109 -1.68 0.04 1.88
N GLU A 110 -2.09 1.30 1.80
CA GLU A 110 -3.21 1.84 2.56
C GLU A 110 -4.03 2.82 1.70
N PHE A 111 -5.29 3.02 2.08
CA PHE A 111 -6.19 3.99 1.48
C PHE A 111 -6.50 5.12 2.45
N LEU A 112 -6.60 6.34 1.94
CA LEU A 112 -6.99 7.53 2.70
C LEU A 112 -8.09 8.28 1.97
N ARG A 113 -9.30 8.29 2.55
CA ARG A 113 -10.45 8.96 1.95
C ARG A 113 -10.41 10.46 2.22
N LYS A 114 -10.53 11.27 1.17
CA LYS A 114 -10.67 12.73 1.26
C LYS A 114 -12.14 13.10 1.61
N PRO A 115 -12.38 14.12 2.46
CA PRO A 115 -11.41 14.94 3.17
C PRO A 115 -10.83 14.22 4.40
N PHE A 116 -9.57 14.52 4.73
CA PHE A 116 -8.89 13.94 5.89
C PHE A 116 -8.10 15.00 6.67
N ALA A 117 -7.78 14.70 7.92
CA ALA A 117 -6.96 15.51 8.80
C ALA A 117 -5.64 14.80 9.16
N ALA A 118 -4.70 15.51 9.79
CA ALA A 118 -3.41 14.96 10.19
C ALA A 118 -3.51 13.68 11.03
N VAL A 119 -4.54 13.56 11.87
CA VAL A 119 -4.78 12.35 12.68
C VAL A 119 -5.03 11.11 11.81
N HIS A 120 -5.70 11.26 10.66
CA HIS A 120 -5.94 10.15 9.74
C HIS A 120 -4.63 9.74 9.03
N VAL A 121 -3.80 10.71 8.64
CA VAL A 121 -2.45 10.46 8.10
C VAL A 121 -1.61 9.73 9.14
N GLN A 122 -1.59 10.20 10.38
CA GLN A 122 -0.87 9.57 11.49
C GLN A 122 -1.32 8.12 11.72
N SER A 123 -2.63 7.87 11.66
CA SER A 123 -3.18 6.51 11.80
C SER A 123 -2.64 5.56 10.72
N ARG A 124 -2.51 6.03 9.47
CA ARG A 124 -1.94 5.23 8.37
C ARG A 124 -0.45 5.00 8.54
N LEU A 125 0.30 6.04 8.94
CA LEU A 125 1.73 5.90 9.26
C LEU A 125 1.95 4.87 10.38
N ASN A 126 1.15 4.94 11.45
CA ASN A 126 1.23 3.97 12.54
C ASN A 126 0.89 2.54 12.07
N ALA A 127 -0.11 2.38 11.20
CA ALA A 127 -0.46 1.06 10.64
C ALA A 127 0.66 0.49 9.77
N ILE A 128 1.30 1.32 8.94
CA ILE A 128 2.37 0.89 8.03
C ILE A 128 3.65 0.56 8.81
N PHE A 129 4.08 1.44 9.70
CA PHE A 129 5.39 1.34 10.35
C PHE A 129 5.34 0.63 11.71
N GLY A 130 4.17 0.54 12.34
CA GLY A 130 3.96 -0.18 13.59
C GLY A 130 3.73 -1.69 13.41
N ALA A 131 3.17 -2.07 12.27
CA ALA A 131 2.94 -3.47 11.88
C ALA A 131 3.22 -3.63 10.38
N PRO A 132 4.50 -3.57 9.96
CA PRO A 132 4.87 -3.65 8.55
C PRO A 132 4.43 -4.98 7.96
N ARG A 133 3.92 -4.93 6.73
CA ARG A 133 3.56 -6.12 5.96
C ARG A 133 4.74 -6.55 5.10
N ASP A 134 4.96 -7.84 5.01
CA ASP A 134 5.96 -8.41 4.13
C ASP A 134 5.64 -8.05 2.67
N PHE A 135 6.66 -7.83 1.85
CA PHE A 135 6.48 -7.65 0.41
C PHE A 135 6.39 -9.03 -0.24
N VAL A 136 5.30 -9.27 -0.97
CA VAL A 136 5.06 -10.49 -1.73
C VAL A 136 5.50 -10.26 -3.16
N ASP A 137 6.33 -11.15 -3.67
CA ASP A 137 6.82 -11.15 -5.04
C ASP A 137 6.45 -12.49 -5.70
N ALA A 138 5.30 -12.52 -6.38
CA ALA A 138 4.76 -13.68 -7.07
C ALA A 138 4.45 -13.32 -8.52
N GLU A 139 4.28 -14.33 -9.40
CA GLU A 139 4.06 -14.13 -10.83
C GLU A 139 2.91 -13.16 -11.16
N GLU A 140 1.83 -13.21 -10.37
CA GLU A 140 0.62 -12.41 -10.60
C GLU A 140 0.47 -11.22 -9.65
N TYR A 141 1.37 -11.07 -8.65
CA TYR A 141 1.24 -10.02 -7.65
C TYR A 141 2.58 -9.57 -7.09
N HIS A 142 2.81 -8.27 -7.16
CA HIS A 142 3.96 -7.60 -6.55
C HIS A 142 3.46 -6.51 -5.60
N GLY A 143 3.65 -6.68 -4.29
CA GLY A 143 3.18 -5.68 -3.34
C GLY A 143 3.15 -6.16 -1.89
N PRO A 144 2.62 -5.35 -0.97
CA PRO A 144 2.49 -5.75 0.43
C PRO A 144 1.51 -6.91 0.58
N ASP A 145 1.77 -7.84 1.52
CA ASP A 145 0.84 -8.94 1.79
C ASP A 145 -0.58 -8.39 2.04
N ARG A 146 -1.54 -8.90 1.25
CA ARG A 146 -2.94 -8.48 1.28
C ARG A 146 -3.68 -8.93 2.54
N ARG A 147 -3.10 -9.89 3.29
CA ARG A 147 -3.66 -10.41 4.54
C ARG A 147 -3.32 -9.47 5.69
N ARG A 148 -4.32 -8.84 6.30
CA ARG A 148 -4.13 -7.95 7.47
C ARG A 148 -3.86 -8.70 8.78
N ARG A 149 -4.18 -10.01 8.82
CA ARG A 149 -3.90 -10.89 9.95
C ARG A 149 -3.11 -12.07 9.44
N LYS A 150 -1.94 -12.33 10.03
CA LYS A 150 -1.32 -13.65 9.97
C LYS A 150 -2.24 -14.56 10.77
N ALA A 151 -3.19 -15.23 10.10
CA ALA A 151 -3.86 -16.36 10.71
C ALA A 151 -2.77 -17.41 10.89
N GLU A 152 -2.42 -17.74 12.14
CA GLU A 152 -1.71 -18.97 12.42
C GLU A 152 -2.58 -20.09 11.87
N PHE A 153 -2.14 -20.67 10.77
CA PHE A 153 -2.75 -21.88 10.24
C PHE A 153 -2.43 -23.00 11.24
N LYS A 154 -3.28 -23.20 12.23
CA LYS A 154 -3.34 -24.43 13.00
C LYS A 154 -3.89 -25.49 12.07
N GLY A 155 -3.02 -25.99 11.22
CA GLY A 155 -3.27 -27.13 10.34
C GLY A 155 -3.55 -28.36 11.15
N GLY A 156 -4.81 -28.59 11.52
CA GLY A 156 -5.30 -29.89 11.89
C GLY A 156 -5.30 -30.73 10.62
N GLU A 157 -4.47 -31.74 10.62
CA GLU A 157 -4.33 -32.78 9.60
C GLU A 157 -5.67 -33.52 9.45
N ARG A 158 -6.49 -33.11 8.50
CA ARG A 158 -7.64 -33.92 8.06
C ARG A 158 -7.20 -34.80 6.90
N ARG A 159 -6.41 -35.81 7.21
CA ARG A 159 -6.35 -36.98 6.35
C ARG A 159 -7.56 -37.86 6.70
N GLY A 160 -8.53 -37.83 5.82
CA GLY A 160 -9.71 -38.66 5.91
C GLY A 160 -9.36 -40.14 5.89
N ALA A 161 -9.82 -40.84 6.88
CA ALA A 161 -9.95 -42.27 6.82
C ALA A 161 -10.99 -42.61 5.76
N ALA A 162 -10.58 -43.25 4.69
CA ALA A 162 -11.46 -43.91 3.74
C ALA A 162 -12.16 -45.05 4.47
N ALA A 163 -13.44 -44.94 4.68
CA ALA A 163 -14.28 -46.02 5.16
C ALA A 163 -14.38 -47.09 4.06
N VAL A 164 -13.83 -48.24 4.31
CA VAL A 164 -14.05 -49.48 3.57
C VAL A 164 -15.43 -49.97 3.95
N ALA A 165 -16.31 -50.08 2.97
CA ALA A 165 -17.60 -50.73 3.12
C ALA A 165 -17.43 -52.26 3.25
N PRO A 166 -18.14 -52.95 4.16
CA PRO A 166 -18.20 -54.38 4.16
C PRO A 166 -19.14 -54.88 3.05
N LYS A 167 -18.70 -55.91 2.37
CA LYS A 167 -19.51 -56.68 1.43
C LYS A 167 -20.40 -57.62 2.24
N ASP A 168 -21.68 -57.61 1.96
CA ASP A 168 -22.62 -58.59 2.41
C ASP A 168 -22.46 -59.85 1.61
N GLU A 169 -22.26 -60.98 2.29
CA GLU A 169 -22.48 -62.33 1.79
C GLU A 169 -23.79 -62.82 2.34
N GLU A 170 -24.60 -63.24 1.41
CA GLU A 170 -25.60 -64.32 1.29
C GLU A 170 -26.02 -65.11 2.52
N SER A 171 -27.31 -65.18 2.73
CA SER A 171 -28.12 -66.44 2.66
C SER A 171 -29.59 -66.10 2.74
#